data_cf15ce52607087fbbf31681049f4363b
#
_entry.id   cf15ce52607087fbbf31681049f4363b
#
_cell.length_a   1.000
_cell.length_b   1.000
_cell.length_c   1.000
_cell.angle_alpha   90.00
_cell.angle_beta   90.00
_cell.angle_gamma   90.00
#
_symmetry.space_group_name_H-M   'P 1'
#
loop_
_entity.id
_entity.type
_entity.pdbx_description
1 polymer ?
#
loop_
_entity_poly.entity_id
_entity_poly.type
_entity_poly.pdbx_seq_one_letter_code
_entity_poly.pdbx_strand_id
1 'polypeptide(L)'
;IAHQIAQHKWAWPFLEPVDVEGLCLHDYYEVIEKPMDFRTIKNRMEAKDGTGYKNVREIYADVRLVFKNAMKYNDERDDVHVMARTLLEKFEEKWLQLLPKVAEEEKRREKEQTATQVATKLAEESSYANMAQDLSNELHGVDMQLERIREMVVRNSRKISTEEKKKLGTALTQLSHQDLIRALEIVAEHNPSFQATAQEVNLDMDTQSDVTLWRLKVFVQDAL
;
A
#
# COMPACT_ATOMS: atom_id res chain seq x y z
N ILE A 1 10.18 -30.05 23.15
CA ILE A 1 9.20 -31.12 23.36
C ILE A 1 9.35 -32.20 22.28
N ALA A 2 9.19 -31.91 21.00
CA ALA A 2 9.25 -32.89 19.92
C ALA A 2 10.55 -33.75 20.03
N HIS A 3 11.70 -33.11 20.22
CA HIS A 3 12.98 -33.81 20.44
C HIS A 3 12.96 -34.72 21.68
N GLN A 4 12.36 -34.30 22.81
CA GLN A 4 12.25 -35.14 24.02
C GLN A 4 11.32 -36.35 23.79
N ILE A 5 10.27 -36.19 23.03
CA ILE A 5 9.36 -37.31 22.67
C ILE A 5 10.09 -38.29 21.74
N ALA A 6 10.85 -37.80 20.74
CA ALA A 6 11.66 -38.62 19.85
C ALA A 6 12.77 -39.42 20.58
N GLN A 7 13.21 -38.98 21.75
CA GLN A 7 14.18 -39.71 22.59
C GLN A 7 13.54 -40.75 23.53
N HIS A 8 12.21 -40.84 23.55
CA HIS A 8 11.56 -41.83 24.41
C HIS A 8 11.79 -43.26 23.86
N LYS A 9 11.94 -44.22 24.77
CA LYS A 9 12.20 -45.63 24.39
C LYS A 9 11.14 -46.24 23.43
N TRP A 10 9.94 -45.71 23.38
CA TRP A 10 8.86 -46.16 22.52
C TRP A 10 8.75 -45.34 21.23
N ALA A 11 9.65 -44.41 20.98
CA ALA A 11 9.58 -43.54 19.81
C ALA A 11 10.15 -44.18 18.54
N TRP A 12 10.85 -45.28 18.64
CA TRP A 12 11.59 -45.90 17.53
C TRP A 12 10.74 -46.17 16.27
N PRO A 13 9.41 -46.55 16.35
CA PRO A 13 8.64 -46.78 15.13
C PRO A 13 8.31 -45.51 14.37
N PHE A 14 8.48 -44.36 15.00
CA PHE A 14 8.03 -43.03 14.50
C PHE A 14 9.21 -42.13 14.11
N LEU A 15 10.44 -42.60 14.27
CA LEU A 15 11.66 -41.79 14.02
C LEU A 15 11.91 -41.57 12.54
N GLU A 16 11.53 -42.53 11.70
CA GLU A 16 11.79 -42.56 10.27
C GLU A 16 10.48 -42.77 9.52
N PRO A 17 10.45 -42.42 8.20
CA PRO A 17 9.33 -42.80 7.36
C PRO A 17 9.03 -44.29 7.42
N VAL A 18 7.78 -44.67 7.41
CA VAL A 18 7.36 -46.07 7.44
C VAL A 18 7.89 -46.78 6.22
N ASP A 19 8.64 -47.88 6.42
CA ASP A 19 9.12 -48.79 5.37
C ASP A 19 7.96 -49.69 4.89
N VAL A 20 7.13 -49.16 4.02
CA VAL A 20 5.92 -49.82 3.51
C VAL A 20 6.25 -51.08 2.75
N GLU A 21 7.37 -51.09 1.99
CA GLU A 21 7.79 -52.27 1.20
C GLU A 21 8.41 -53.34 2.11
N GLY A 22 9.34 -52.95 2.97
CA GLY A 22 10.02 -53.88 3.87
C GLY A 22 9.10 -54.52 4.89
N LEU A 23 8.03 -53.83 5.29
CA LEU A 23 7.01 -54.33 6.22
C LEU A 23 5.78 -54.95 5.52
N CYS A 24 5.77 -55.01 4.19
CA CYS A 24 4.66 -55.53 3.38
C CYS A 24 3.29 -54.91 3.68
N LEU A 25 3.24 -53.60 3.90
CA LEU A 25 2.03 -52.85 4.24
C LEU A 25 1.39 -52.28 2.95
N HIS A 26 0.82 -53.15 2.11
CA HIS A 26 0.40 -52.83 0.75
C HIS A 26 -0.72 -51.78 0.68
N ASP A 27 -1.55 -51.65 1.72
CA ASP A 27 -2.67 -50.72 1.85
C ASP A 27 -2.34 -49.46 2.65
N TYR A 28 -1.10 -49.27 3.07
CA TYR A 28 -0.71 -48.14 3.96
C TYR A 28 -1.11 -46.79 3.37
N TYR A 29 -0.81 -46.56 2.09
CA TYR A 29 -1.14 -45.28 1.44
C TYR A 29 -2.61 -45.12 1.06
N GLU A 30 -3.39 -46.19 1.11
CA GLU A 30 -4.84 -46.11 0.96
C GLU A 30 -5.48 -45.63 2.30
N VAL A 31 -4.90 -46.05 3.41
CA VAL A 31 -5.38 -45.68 4.76
C VAL A 31 -4.81 -44.35 5.20
N ILE A 32 -3.52 -44.07 4.93
CA ILE A 32 -2.79 -42.89 5.43
C ILE A 32 -2.54 -41.92 4.29
N GLU A 33 -3.37 -40.87 4.24
CA GLU A 33 -3.30 -39.82 3.21
C GLU A 33 -2.05 -38.94 3.32
N LYS A 34 -1.57 -38.70 4.55
CA LYS A 34 -0.42 -37.81 4.83
C LYS A 34 0.56 -38.50 5.77
N PRO A 35 1.47 -39.30 5.26
CA PRO A 35 2.53 -39.90 6.06
C PRO A 35 3.35 -38.82 6.77
N MET A 36 3.74 -39.09 8.02
CA MET A 36 4.58 -38.18 8.82
C MET A 36 5.44 -38.98 9.79
N ASP A 37 6.65 -38.48 10.07
CA ASP A 37 7.64 -39.06 10.94
C ASP A 37 8.53 -37.96 11.56
N PHE A 38 9.32 -38.32 12.59
CA PHE A 38 10.18 -37.35 13.27
C PHE A 38 11.37 -36.88 12.45
N ARG A 39 11.87 -37.66 11.51
CA ARG A 39 12.95 -37.24 10.59
C ARG A 39 12.42 -36.15 9.66
N THR A 40 11.24 -36.36 9.11
CA THR A 40 10.57 -35.36 8.25
C THR A 40 10.31 -34.06 9.01
N ILE A 41 9.81 -34.14 10.25
CA ILE A 41 9.63 -32.97 11.11
C ILE A 41 10.96 -32.24 11.33
N LYS A 42 12.02 -32.98 11.68
CA LYS A 42 13.34 -32.39 11.90
C LYS A 42 13.87 -31.69 10.65
N ASN A 43 13.79 -32.34 9.49
CA ASN A 43 14.23 -31.76 8.21
C ASN A 43 13.49 -30.45 7.91
N ARG A 44 12.16 -30.41 8.14
CA ARG A 44 11.37 -29.17 7.98
C ARG A 44 11.75 -28.09 9.00
N MET A 45 12.12 -28.45 10.23
CA MET A 45 12.60 -27.48 11.23
C MET A 45 13.94 -26.86 10.86
N GLU A 46 14.81 -27.62 10.17
CA GLU A 46 16.14 -27.20 9.76
C GLU A 46 16.17 -26.54 8.36
N ALA A 47 15.08 -26.59 7.62
CA ALA A 47 14.97 -26.04 6.26
C ALA A 47 15.19 -24.53 6.25
N LYS A 48 16.07 -24.06 5.33
CA LYS A 48 16.43 -22.64 5.16
C LYS A 48 15.89 -22.03 3.85
N ASP A 49 15.27 -22.87 3.03
CA ASP A 49 14.77 -22.53 1.68
C ASP A 49 13.34 -21.97 1.68
N GLY A 50 12.78 -21.70 2.84
CA GLY A 50 11.39 -21.23 2.99
C GLY A 50 10.35 -22.34 3.04
N THR A 51 10.73 -23.62 2.91
CA THR A 51 9.83 -24.78 3.03
C THR A 51 9.62 -25.22 4.47
N GLY A 52 10.34 -24.63 5.42
CA GLY A 52 10.25 -24.90 6.84
C GLY A 52 8.94 -24.44 7.48
N TYR A 53 8.77 -24.81 8.74
CA TYR A 53 7.62 -24.41 9.54
C TYR A 53 7.57 -22.89 9.75
N LYS A 54 6.41 -22.29 9.56
CA LYS A 54 6.17 -20.85 9.79
C LYS A 54 5.95 -20.55 11.27
N ASN A 55 5.38 -21.49 12.00
CA ASN A 55 5.05 -21.33 13.41
C ASN A 55 5.08 -22.67 14.15
N VAL A 56 5.10 -22.60 15.47
CA VAL A 56 5.17 -23.80 16.32
C VAL A 56 3.89 -24.65 16.31
N ARG A 57 2.75 -24.10 15.88
CA ARG A 57 1.49 -24.84 15.77
C ARG A 57 1.51 -25.82 14.60
N GLU A 58 2.24 -25.50 13.53
CA GLU A 58 2.47 -26.44 12.42
C GLU A 58 3.29 -27.63 12.89
N ILE A 59 4.33 -27.42 13.72
CA ILE A 59 5.12 -28.50 14.33
C ILE A 59 4.22 -29.34 15.24
N TYR A 60 3.40 -28.71 16.05
CA TYR A 60 2.44 -29.40 16.90
C TYR A 60 1.48 -30.29 16.10
N ALA A 61 0.95 -29.77 14.99
CA ALA A 61 0.05 -30.52 14.13
C ALA A 61 0.74 -31.75 13.51
N ASP A 62 1.98 -31.60 13.03
CA ASP A 62 2.72 -32.69 12.41
C ASP A 62 3.14 -33.75 13.44
N VAL A 63 3.54 -33.38 14.65
CA VAL A 63 3.80 -34.37 15.72
C VAL A 63 2.54 -35.17 16.08
N ARG A 64 1.40 -34.50 16.16
CA ARG A 64 0.12 -35.21 16.37
C ARG A 64 -0.21 -36.16 15.21
N LEU A 65 0.11 -35.72 13.98
CA LEU A 65 -0.15 -36.51 12.79
C LEU A 65 0.65 -37.81 12.78
N VAL A 66 1.91 -37.81 13.22
CA VAL A 66 2.73 -39.03 13.39
C VAL A 66 1.95 -40.08 14.19
N PHE A 67 1.49 -39.71 15.38
CA PHE A 67 0.82 -40.65 16.28
C PHE A 67 -0.58 -41.01 15.82
N LYS A 68 -1.33 -40.05 15.26
CA LYS A 68 -2.67 -40.32 14.71
C LYS A 68 -2.64 -41.28 13.54
N ASN A 69 -1.64 -41.16 12.66
CA ASN A 69 -1.44 -42.09 11.55
C ASN A 69 -1.20 -43.51 12.07
N ALA A 70 -0.33 -43.66 13.07
CA ALA A 70 -0.08 -44.94 13.67
C ALA A 70 -1.31 -45.54 14.35
N MET A 71 -2.09 -44.77 15.08
CA MET A 71 -3.33 -45.23 15.69
C MET A 71 -4.44 -45.51 14.66
N LYS A 72 -4.41 -44.86 13.49
CA LYS A 72 -5.35 -45.10 12.41
C LYS A 72 -5.05 -46.38 11.66
N TYR A 73 -3.79 -46.72 11.49
CA TYR A 73 -3.36 -47.88 10.70
C TYR A 73 -3.30 -49.18 11.52
N ASN A 74 -2.86 -49.14 12.79
CA ASN A 74 -2.69 -50.28 13.63
C ASN A 74 -3.88 -50.50 14.55
N ASP A 75 -4.24 -51.77 14.81
CA ASP A 75 -5.31 -52.11 15.71
C ASP A 75 -5.04 -51.64 17.16
N GLU A 76 -6.12 -51.36 17.94
CA GLU A 76 -6.01 -50.82 19.30
C GLU A 76 -5.18 -51.65 20.27
N ARG A 77 -5.02 -52.95 19.97
CA ARG A 77 -4.23 -53.91 20.78
C ARG A 77 -2.80 -54.01 20.35
N ASP A 78 -2.44 -53.46 19.20
CA ASP A 78 -1.08 -53.52 18.71
C ASP A 78 -0.13 -52.64 19.51
N ASP A 79 1.09 -53.10 19.71
CA ASP A 79 2.09 -52.40 20.48
C ASP A 79 2.36 -50.99 19.90
N VAL A 80 2.39 -50.87 18.58
CA VAL A 80 2.61 -49.60 17.91
C VAL A 80 1.49 -48.60 18.20
N HIS A 81 0.21 -49.05 18.21
CA HIS A 81 -0.91 -48.21 18.58
C HIS A 81 -0.85 -47.74 20.03
N VAL A 82 -0.52 -48.66 20.97
CA VAL A 82 -0.39 -48.33 22.39
C VAL A 82 0.78 -47.34 22.62
N MET A 83 1.91 -47.56 21.94
CA MET A 83 3.06 -46.63 21.98
C MET A 83 2.68 -45.25 21.46
N ALA A 84 2.02 -45.19 20.31
CA ALA A 84 1.54 -43.92 19.71
C ALA A 84 0.59 -43.15 20.65
N ARG A 85 -0.39 -43.83 21.21
CA ARG A 85 -1.36 -43.22 22.13
C ARG A 85 -0.64 -42.66 23.36
N THR A 86 0.23 -43.46 23.98
CA THR A 86 0.96 -43.03 25.18
C THR A 86 1.87 -41.84 24.92
N LEU A 87 2.56 -41.83 23.77
CA LEU A 87 3.44 -40.72 23.39
C LEU A 87 2.66 -39.46 23.02
N LEU A 88 1.52 -39.63 22.40
CA LEU A 88 0.63 -38.51 22.11
C LEU A 88 0.10 -37.85 23.40
N GLU A 89 -0.37 -38.65 24.36
CA GLU A 89 -0.80 -38.16 25.68
C GLU A 89 0.28 -37.33 26.37
N LYS A 90 1.52 -37.88 26.43
CA LYS A 90 2.68 -37.19 27.00
C LYS A 90 3.05 -35.91 26.24
N PHE A 91 2.92 -35.92 24.93
CA PHE A 91 3.19 -34.77 24.10
C PHE A 91 2.14 -33.68 24.36
N GLU A 92 0.86 -34.03 24.39
CA GLU A 92 -0.23 -33.09 24.64
C GLU A 92 -0.15 -32.47 26.03
N GLU A 93 0.16 -33.27 27.06
CA GLU A 93 0.38 -32.75 28.42
C GLU A 93 1.47 -31.68 28.44
N LYS A 94 2.63 -31.97 27.81
CA LYS A 94 3.73 -30.99 27.71
C LYS A 94 3.36 -29.77 26.87
N TRP A 95 2.58 -29.97 25.82
CA TRP A 95 2.14 -28.87 24.97
C TRP A 95 1.22 -27.92 25.74
N LEU A 96 0.26 -28.45 26.52
CA LEU A 96 -0.61 -27.64 27.35
C LEU A 96 0.15 -26.73 28.32
N GLN A 97 1.27 -27.22 28.86
CA GLN A 97 2.12 -26.40 29.72
C GLN A 97 2.84 -25.27 28.98
N LEU A 98 3.12 -25.45 27.67
CA LEU A 98 3.74 -24.42 26.84
C LEU A 98 2.76 -23.46 26.17
N LEU A 99 1.50 -23.85 26.06
CA LEU A 99 0.49 -23.08 25.33
C LEU A 99 0.38 -21.61 25.75
N PRO A 100 0.44 -21.27 27.05
CA PRO A 100 0.40 -19.86 27.47
C PRO A 100 1.60 -19.05 26.92
N LYS A 101 2.81 -19.64 26.94
CA LYS A 101 4.02 -18.99 26.40
C LYS A 101 3.97 -18.82 24.89
N VAL A 102 3.41 -19.82 24.19
CA VAL A 102 3.21 -19.75 22.73
C VAL A 102 2.24 -18.62 22.39
N ALA A 103 1.12 -18.55 23.11
CA ALA A 103 0.12 -17.50 22.89
C ALA A 103 0.66 -16.10 23.19
N GLU A 104 1.48 -15.95 24.22
CA GLU A 104 2.14 -14.68 24.55
C GLU A 104 3.12 -14.25 23.46
N GLU A 105 3.92 -15.17 22.97
CA GLU A 105 4.89 -14.92 21.89
C GLU A 105 4.19 -14.59 20.56
N GLU A 106 3.12 -15.30 20.21
CA GLU A 106 2.30 -15.01 19.03
C GLU A 106 1.72 -13.60 19.12
N LYS A 107 1.17 -13.23 20.25
CA LYS A 107 0.61 -11.88 20.48
C LYS A 107 1.69 -10.79 20.42
N ARG A 108 2.91 -11.08 20.90
CA ARG A 108 4.04 -10.16 20.80
C ARG A 108 4.43 -9.93 19.35
N ARG A 109 4.57 -11.01 18.57
CA ARG A 109 4.92 -10.93 17.13
C ARG A 109 3.86 -10.19 16.33
N GLU A 110 2.59 -10.44 16.59
CA GLU A 110 1.48 -9.73 15.93
C GLU A 110 1.55 -8.22 16.21
N LYS A 111 1.80 -7.83 17.46
CA LYS A 111 1.99 -6.41 17.80
C LYS A 111 3.20 -5.79 17.11
N GLU A 112 4.33 -6.49 17.06
CA GLU A 112 5.55 -6.02 16.38
C GLU A 112 5.31 -5.87 14.87
N GLN A 113 4.63 -6.81 14.23
CA GLN A 113 4.26 -6.72 12.82
C GLN A 113 3.33 -5.56 12.54
N THR A 114 2.30 -5.39 13.37
CA THR A 114 1.36 -4.27 13.26
C THR A 114 2.08 -2.93 13.43
N ALA A 115 2.94 -2.80 14.44
CA ALA A 115 3.72 -1.59 14.67
C ALA A 115 4.65 -1.26 13.49
N THR A 116 5.31 -2.27 12.91
CA THR A 116 6.17 -2.11 11.73
C THR A 116 5.36 -1.66 10.52
N GLN A 117 4.20 -2.26 10.27
CA GLN A 117 3.32 -1.86 9.16
C GLN A 117 2.83 -0.41 9.31
N VAL A 118 2.44 -0.01 10.53
CA VAL A 118 2.02 1.38 10.81
C VAL A 118 3.17 2.35 10.60
N ALA A 119 4.38 2.03 11.09
CA ALA A 119 5.56 2.85 10.89
C ALA A 119 5.94 3.02 9.42
N THR A 120 5.88 1.94 8.64
CA THR A 120 6.14 1.98 7.19
C THR A 120 5.13 2.87 6.48
N LYS A 121 3.84 2.69 6.77
CA LYS A 121 2.78 3.51 6.17
C LYS A 121 2.93 5.00 6.50
N LEU A 122 3.26 5.32 7.75
CA LEU A 122 3.49 6.70 8.18
C LEU A 122 4.69 7.33 7.47
N ALA A 123 5.77 6.56 7.26
CA ALA A 123 6.94 7.01 6.52
C ALA A 123 6.62 7.29 5.04
N GLU A 124 5.81 6.44 4.41
CA GLU A 124 5.33 6.64 3.04
C GLU A 124 4.44 7.89 2.93
N GLU A 125 3.49 8.08 3.84
CA GLU A 125 2.63 9.27 3.88
C GLU A 125 3.45 10.55 4.05
N SER A 126 4.47 10.54 4.93
CA SER A 126 5.39 11.68 5.11
C SER A 126 6.20 11.96 3.84
N SER A 127 6.65 10.92 3.13
CA SER A 127 7.37 11.07 1.86
C SER A 127 6.49 11.70 0.79
N TYR A 128 5.25 11.25 0.65
CA TYR A 128 4.29 11.84 -0.30
C TYR A 128 3.95 13.30 0.04
N ALA A 129 3.82 13.64 1.33
CA ALA A 129 3.58 15.01 1.76
C ALA A 129 4.75 15.93 1.37
N ASN A 130 5.99 15.49 1.54
CA ASN A 130 7.17 16.24 1.13
C ASN A 130 7.23 16.42 -0.39
N MET A 131 6.98 15.36 -1.17
CA MET A 131 6.92 15.46 -2.64
C MET A 131 5.83 16.42 -3.12
N ALA A 132 4.66 16.42 -2.48
CA ALA A 132 3.58 17.35 -2.80
C ALA A 132 3.97 18.81 -2.52
N GLN A 133 4.68 19.07 -1.43
CA GLN A 133 5.19 20.39 -1.09
C GLN A 133 6.26 20.86 -2.10
N ASP A 134 7.18 19.99 -2.50
CA ASP A 134 8.21 20.31 -3.49
C ASP A 134 7.58 20.65 -4.84
N LEU A 135 6.62 19.85 -5.29
CA LEU A 135 5.90 20.10 -6.54
C LEU A 135 5.10 21.41 -6.50
N SER A 136 4.50 21.75 -5.35
CA SER A 136 3.82 23.02 -5.14
C SER A 136 4.76 24.21 -5.26
N ASN A 137 5.99 24.08 -4.70
CA ASN A 137 7.02 25.11 -4.79
C ASN A 137 7.53 25.29 -6.24
N GLU A 138 7.72 24.17 -6.97
CA GLU A 138 8.11 24.23 -8.39
C GLU A 138 7.01 24.89 -9.24
N LEU A 139 5.74 24.55 -9.02
CA LEU A 139 4.61 25.15 -9.70
C LEU A 139 4.58 26.67 -9.49
N HIS A 140 4.73 27.10 -8.24
CA HIS A 140 4.81 28.54 -7.93
C HIS A 140 5.96 29.22 -8.64
N GLY A 141 7.14 28.54 -8.74
CA GLY A 141 8.30 29.05 -9.49
C GLY A 141 8.01 29.24 -10.99
N VAL A 142 7.32 28.28 -11.59
CA VAL A 142 6.91 28.34 -13.00
C VAL A 142 5.90 29.49 -13.24
N ASP A 143 4.91 29.64 -12.36
CA ASP A 143 3.93 30.73 -12.44
C ASP A 143 4.61 32.10 -12.38
N MET A 144 5.57 32.27 -11.48
CA MET A 144 6.36 33.52 -11.38
C MET A 144 7.19 33.81 -12.66
N GLN A 145 7.76 32.76 -13.28
CA GLN A 145 8.48 32.91 -14.54
C GLN A 145 7.55 33.30 -15.69
N LEU A 146 6.40 32.68 -15.75
CA LEU A 146 5.37 32.94 -16.76
C LEU A 146 4.87 34.37 -16.68
N GLU A 147 4.66 34.89 -15.48
CA GLU A 147 4.26 36.29 -15.30
C GLU A 147 5.36 37.27 -15.73
N ARG A 148 6.64 36.99 -15.43
CA ARG A 148 7.78 37.78 -15.93
C ARG A 148 7.86 37.82 -17.46
N ILE A 149 7.61 36.67 -18.11
CA ILE A 149 7.62 36.62 -19.59
C ILE A 149 6.43 37.42 -20.13
N ARG A 150 5.25 37.33 -19.53
CA ARG A 150 4.07 38.12 -19.90
C ARG A 150 4.38 39.62 -19.81
N GLU A 151 4.98 40.05 -18.70
CA GLU A 151 5.39 41.48 -18.56
C GLU A 151 6.41 41.92 -19.60
N MET A 152 7.41 41.07 -19.92
CA MET A 152 8.39 41.39 -20.97
C MET A 152 7.74 41.50 -22.35
N VAL A 153 6.83 40.60 -22.71
CA VAL A 153 6.11 40.64 -23.97
C VAL A 153 5.28 41.90 -24.06
N VAL A 154 4.61 42.28 -23.00
CA VAL A 154 3.81 43.50 -22.94
C VAL A 154 4.68 44.76 -23.08
N ARG A 155 5.82 44.84 -22.38
CA ARG A 155 6.75 45.99 -22.48
C ARG A 155 7.34 46.15 -23.87
N ASN A 156 7.59 45.03 -24.57
CA ASN A 156 8.19 45.04 -25.91
C ASN A 156 7.11 45.09 -27.04
N SER A 157 5.83 45.08 -26.67
CA SER A 157 4.74 45.15 -27.64
C SER A 157 4.60 46.54 -28.23
N ARG A 158 4.33 46.58 -29.54
CA ARG A 158 3.98 47.87 -30.21
C ARG A 158 2.69 48.46 -29.60
N LYS A 159 2.55 49.76 -29.68
CA LYS A 159 1.29 50.44 -29.31
C LYS A 159 0.11 49.86 -30.10
N ILE A 160 -0.99 49.63 -29.40
CA ILE A 160 -2.21 49.13 -30.00
C ILE A 160 -2.81 50.23 -30.88
N SER A 161 -3.10 49.91 -32.14
CA SER A 161 -3.67 50.84 -33.08
C SER A 161 -5.13 51.18 -32.77
N THR A 162 -5.65 52.30 -33.26
CA THR A 162 -7.07 52.72 -33.06
C THR A 162 -8.04 51.67 -33.59
N GLU A 163 -7.70 50.97 -34.70
CA GLU A 163 -8.53 49.88 -35.23
C GLU A 163 -8.53 48.66 -34.33
N GLU A 164 -7.38 48.32 -33.74
CA GLU A 164 -7.28 47.19 -32.78
C GLU A 164 -8.06 47.50 -31.50
N LYS A 165 -8.05 48.75 -31.01
CA LYS A 165 -8.88 49.19 -29.87
C LYS A 165 -10.37 49.05 -30.15
N LYS A 166 -10.82 49.43 -31.36
CA LYS A 166 -12.23 49.29 -31.77
C LYS A 166 -12.64 47.81 -31.83
N LYS A 167 -11.79 46.94 -32.42
CA LYS A 167 -12.04 45.50 -32.48
C LYS A 167 -12.12 44.88 -31.08
N LEU A 168 -11.22 45.28 -30.19
CA LEU A 168 -11.19 44.81 -28.80
C LEU A 168 -12.45 45.27 -28.05
N GLY A 169 -12.91 46.51 -28.23
CA GLY A 169 -14.16 47.03 -27.67
C GLY A 169 -15.37 46.20 -28.12
N THR A 170 -15.44 45.89 -29.43
CA THR A 170 -16.52 45.05 -29.97
C THR A 170 -16.46 43.62 -29.42
N ALA A 171 -15.30 43.05 -29.30
CA ALA A 171 -15.11 41.70 -28.79
C ALA A 171 -15.47 41.58 -27.28
N LEU A 172 -15.18 42.63 -26.48
CA LEU A 172 -15.60 42.68 -25.07
C LEU A 172 -17.13 42.65 -24.91
N THR A 173 -17.88 43.22 -25.85
CA THR A 173 -19.36 43.15 -25.80
C THR A 173 -19.94 41.79 -26.17
N GLN A 174 -19.12 40.90 -26.70
CA GLN A 174 -19.52 39.52 -27.07
C GLN A 174 -19.18 38.50 -26.00
N LEU A 175 -18.45 38.88 -24.95
CA LEU A 175 -18.07 37.99 -23.86
C LEU A 175 -19.28 37.54 -23.03
N SER A 176 -19.17 36.36 -22.44
CA SER A 176 -20.10 35.90 -21.41
C SER A 176 -20.08 36.84 -20.20
N HIS A 177 -21.14 36.83 -19.38
CA HIS A 177 -21.22 37.66 -18.19
C HIS A 177 -20.05 37.40 -17.21
N GLN A 178 -19.62 36.14 -17.10
CA GLN A 178 -18.49 35.75 -16.22
C GLN A 178 -17.16 36.25 -16.79
N ASP A 179 -16.93 36.13 -18.08
CA ASP A 179 -15.68 36.57 -18.72
C ASP A 179 -15.62 38.11 -18.79
N LEU A 180 -16.75 38.77 -18.90
CA LEU A 180 -16.80 40.24 -18.81
C LEU A 180 -16.35 40.71 -17.41
N ILE A 181 -16.78 40.06 -16.34
CA ILE A 181 -16.34 40.38 -14.97
C ILE A 181 -14.82 40.25 -14.87
N ARG A 182 -14.24 39.16 -15.38
CA ARG A 182 -12.79 38.96 -15.39
C ARG A 182 -12.05 40.00 -16.22
N ALA A 183 -12.59 40.37 -17.36
CA ALA A 183 -12.02 41.45 -18.17
C ALA A 183 -12.01 42.79 -17.42
N LEU A 184 -13.06 43.09 -16.65
CA LEU A 184 -13.12 44.30 -15.82
C LEU A 184 -12.17 44.25 -14.63
N GLU A 185 -11.89 43.07 -14.05
CA GLU A 185 -10.85 42.89 -13.03
C GLU A 185 -9.46 43.22 -13.59
N ILE A 186 -9.14 42.82 -14.82
CA ILE A 186 -7.86 43.16 -15.49
C ILE A 186 -7.72 44.70 -15.65
N VAL A 187 -8.81 45.40 -15.94
CA VAL A 187 -8.79 46.85 -16.04
C VAL A 187 -8.59 47.49 -14.66
N ALA A 188 -9.30 47.00 -13.64
CA ALA A 188 -9.26 47.54 -12.29
C ALA A 188 -7.87 47.36 -11.64
N GLU A 189 -7.15 46.27 -11.92
CA GLU A 189 -5.79 46.05 -11.43
C GLU A 189 -4.80 47.17 -11.83
N HIS A 190 -4.99 47.78 -12.99
CA HIS A 190 -4.07 48.77 -13.56
C HIS A 190 -4.64 50.19 -13.60
N ASN A 191 -5.88 50.38 -13.26
CA ASN A 191 -6.55 51.67 -13.22
C ASN A 191 -7.34 51.85 -11.93
N PRO A 192 -6.73 52.38 -10.86
CA PRO A 192 -7.36 52.54 -9.55
C PRO A 192 -8.58 53.48 -9.55
N SER A 193 -8.72 54.30 -10.60
CA SER A 193 -9.88 55.19 -10.76
C SER A 193 -11.07 54.53 -11.48
N PHE A 194 -10.91 53.30 -11.95
CA PHE A 194 -11.99 52.54 -12.60
C PHE A 194 -12.95 51.99 -11.56
N GLN A 195 -14.21 52.45 -11.62
CA GLN A 195 -15.32 51.92 -10.80
C GLN A 195 -16.32 51.25 -11.70
N ALA A 196 -16.46 49.93 -11.58
CA ALA A 196 -17.57 49.23 -12.20
C ALA A 196 -18.85 49.50 -11.38
N THR A 197 -19.78 50.30 -11.90
CA THR A 197 -21.11 50.43 -11.32
C THR A 197 -22.01 49.32 -11.86
N ALA A 198 -22.91 48.79 -11.02
CA ALA A 198 -23.64 47.53 -11.25
C ALA A 198 -24.61 47.52 -12.46
N GLN A 199 -24.80 48.61 -13.20
CA GLN A 199 -25.76 48.70 -14.30
C GLN A 199 -25.17 49.10 -15.65
N GLU A 200 -24.07 49.85 -15.70
CA GLU A 200 -23.39 50.21 -16.95
C GLU A 200 -21.88 50.36 -16.70
N VAL A 201 -21.10 49.73 -17.57
CA VAL A 201 -19.65 49.90 -17.55
C VAL A 201 -19.22 50.65 -18.77
N ASN A 202 -18.80 51.88 -18.58
CA ASN A 202 -18.21 52.68 -19.64
C ASN A 202 -16.69 52.58 -19.58
N LEU A 203 -16.13 51.78 -20.48
CA LEU A 203 -14.69 51.57 -20.59
C LEU A 203 -14.12 52.40 -21.73
N ASP A 204 -13.47 53.51 -21.38
CA ASP A 204 -12.72 54.28 -22.35
C ASP A 204 -11.39 53.61 -22.66
N MET A 205 -11.29 53.09 -23.88
CA MET A 205 -10.08 52.35 -24.37
C MET A 205 -8.90 53.27 -24.61
N ASP A 206 -9.10 54.58 -24.75
CA ASP A 206 -8.00 55.51 -24.99
C ASP A 206 -7.30 55.95 -23.70
N THR A 207 -7.95 55.83 -22.59
CA THR A 207 -7.40 56.11 -21.25
C THR A 207 -6.63 54.93 -20.67
N GLN A 208 -6.76 53.73 -21.25
CA GLN A 208 -6.10 52.56 -20.75
C GLN A 208 -4.63 52.48 -21.20
N SER A 209 -3.76 51.93 -20.32
CA SER A 209 -2.35 51.68 -20.66
C SER A 209 -2.22 50.63 -21.76
N ASP A 210 -1.17 50.71 -22.57
CA ASP A 210 -0.87 49.67 -23.57
C ASP A 210 -0.76 48.27 -22.95
N VAL A 211 -0.27 48.17 -21.72
CA VAL A 211 -0.20 46.93 -20.95
C VAL A 211 -1.61 46.36 -20.70
N THR A 212 -2.54 47.17 -20.19
CA THR A 212 -3.92 46.75 -19.92
C THR A 212 -4.61 46.33 -21.22
N LEU A 213 -4.43 47.07 -22.29
CA LEU A 213 -5.03 46.77 -23.60
C LEU A 213 -4.48 45.43 -24.18
N TRP A 214 -3.19 45.15 -24.03
CA TRP A 214 -2.63 43.88 -24.49
C TRP A 214 -3.11 42.69 -23.63
N ARG A 215 -3.20 42.86 -22.31
CA ARG A 215 -3.79 41.84 -21.43
C ARG A 215 -5.24 41.52 -21.77
N LEU A 216 -6.05 42.56 -21.99
CA LEU A 216 -7.43 42.40 -22.43
C LEU A 216 -7.51 41.69 -23.79
N LYS A 217 -6.65 42.04 -24.75
CA LYS A 217 -6.64 41.43 -26.07
C LYS A 217 -6.33 39.92 -25.99
N VAL A 218 -5.33 39.53 -25.22
CA VAL A 218 -4.99 38.11 -25.01
C VAL A 218 -6.16 37.40 -24.33
N PHE A 219 -6.70 37.96 -23.24
CA PHE A 219 -7.82 37.40 -22.53
C PHE A 219 -9.06 37.16 -23.41
N VAL A 220 -9.41 38.16 -24.20
CA VAL A 220 -10.58 38.09 -25.13
C VAL A 220 -10.36 37.06 -26.24
N GLN A 221 -9.11 36.89 -26.74
CA GLN A 221 -8.78 35.86 -27.72
C GLN A 221 -8.90 34.45 -27.16
N ASP A 222 -8.61 34.28 -25.87
CA ASP A 222 -8.73 32.97 -25.18
C ASP A 222 -10.17 32.66 -24.77
N ALA A 223 -11.04 33.67 -24.63
CA ALA A 223 -12.41 33.53 -24.16
C ALA A 223 -13.46 33.40 -25.29
N LEU A 224 -13.10 33.78 -26.52
CA LEU A 224 -13.96 33.68 -27.73
C LEU A 224 -13.51 32.55 -28.66
#